data_3e3c2f65fba71744c148a5881e7c35e5
#
_entry.id   3e3c2f65fba71744c148a5881e7c35e5
#
_cell.length_a   1.000
_cell.length_b   1.000
_cell.length_c   1.000
_cell.angle_alpha   90.00
_cell.angle_beta   90.00
_cell.angle_gamma   90.00
#
_symmetry.space_group_name_H-M   'P 1'
#
loop_
_entity.id
_entity.type
_entity.pdbx_description
1 polymer ?
#
loop_
_entity_poly.entity_id
_entity_poly.type
_entity_poly.pdbx_seq_one_letter_code
_entity_poly.pdbx_strand_id
1 'polypeptide(L)'
;MSAHGIPDGPQFATESEREVWTRLKADGASDWTLLANVRLTDAKKDHELDVIVLMPDVGIVVVEVKGGDLRMEEGEWVVGHGKGRRVVHPVDQGRDGKYALRAYIERDPRWKASSRTRVRFGHAIAAPYTDVADDFATPDCPRWMISGRGDQPDLAGRLHDIASRQESGHRVPTHDDCNLIVEILKGRNLPQRTLLAEADERESRADRLTMEQATILGVTRLIHRVDVRGGAGSGKTVLALTQAKELTHGRHGQPAQRVALLCYSVGLASWFKRYMDTVDRRHRPAFVGTFEDLAAYLGVSEFGGRDDTDFWENRLPAQMAERAGDLPDGKRFDAVVVDEGQDFADSWWTPIMRCLRDELDGGVFVYSDENQRVFARFGRPPVPLVPLVLDHNLRNTRQITETFLPLAPMRMYARGGEGPEVTYVEASADDALDAADDQIDPLLEDGWRPEDVALLTTGARHPEQVSLQESEGQLGYW
;
A
#
# COMPACT_ATOMS: atom_id res chain seq x y z
N MET A 1 6.58 -8.37 33.79
CA MET A 1 8.03 -8.33 33.50
C MET A 1 8.16 -8.68 32.04
N SER A 2 8.88 -7.92 31.25
CA SER A 2 8.96 -8.07 29.77
C SER A 2 10.17 -8.92 29.37
N ALA A 3 10.10 -9.55 28.19
CA ALA A 3 11.22 -10.27 27.59
C ALA A 3 12.39 -9.32 27.26
N HIS A 4 13.61 -9.86 27.23
CA HIS A 4 14.81 -9.09 26.93
C HIS A 4 15.05 -9.03 25.41
N GLY A 5 15.17 -7.84 24.84
CA GLY A 5 15.38 -7.63 23.40
C GLY A 5 16.84 -7.26 23.06
N ILE A 6 17.38 -7.84 22.00
CA ILE A 6 18.72 -7.53 21.48
C ILE A 6 18.64 -7.25 19.97
N PRO A 7 19.02 -6.04 19.53
CA PRO A 7 19.36 -4.86 20.34
C PRO A 7 18.13 -4.32 21.09
N ASP A 8 18.33 -3.46 22.06
CA ASP A 8 17.25 -2.89 22.88
C ASP A 8 16.24 -2.07 22.06
N GLY A 9 16.69 -1.43 20.99
CA GLY A 9 15.90 -0.68 20.03
C GLY A 9 16.24 -1.10 18.61
N PRO A 10 15.77 -2.27 18.14
CA PRO A 10 16.04 -2.70 16.77
C PRO A 10 15.34 -1.81 15.77
N GLN A 11 15.97 -1.64 14.62
CA GLN A 11 15.30 -1.08 13.46
C GLN A 11 14.68 -2.23 12.67
N PHE A 12 13.42 -2.09 12.26
CA PHE A 12 12.70 -3.12 11.54
C PHE A 12 12.48 -2.70 10.09
N ALA A 13 12.58 -3.64 9.18
CA ALA A 13 12.26 -3.43 7.77
C ALA A 13 10.76 -3.12 7.60
N THR A 14 9.92 -3.62 8.51
CA THR A 14 8.48 -3.59 8.31
C THR A 14 7.74 -3.25 9.61
N GLU A 15 6.57 -2.63 9.50
CA GLU A 15 5.72 -2.34 10.67
C GLU A 15 5.22 -3.63 11.33
N SER A 16 4.99 -4.68 10.53
CA SER A 16 4.58 -5.99 11.02
C SER A 16 5.65 -6.63 11.91
N GLU A 17 6.91 -6.53 11.52
CA GLU A 17 8.03 -6.99 12.37
C GLU A 17 8.08 -6.20 13.67
N ARG A 18 7.92 -4.86 13.59
CA ARG A 18 7.89 -4.00 14.78
C ARG A 18 6.73 -4.35 15.70
N GLU A 19 5.54 -4.61 15.15
CA GLU A 19 4.36 -4.97 15.93
C GLU A 19 4.55 -6.32 16.61
N VAL A 20 5.01 -7.35 15.88
CA VAL A 20 5.31 -8.67 16.40
C VAL A 20 6.39 -8.59 17.49
N TRP A 21 7.48 -7.88 17.23
CA TRP A 21 8.53 -7.66 18.22
C TRP A 21 8.03 -6.96 19.50
N THR A 22 7.31 -5.85 19.33
CA THR A 22 6.81 -5.06 20.47
C THR A 22 5.90 -5.90 21.35
N ARG A 23 5.04 -6.70 20.73
CA ARG A 23 4.13 -7.59 21.43
C ARG A 23 4.86 -8.72 22.15
N LEU A 24 5.79 -9.39 21.46
CA LEU A 24 6.61 -10.41 22.08
C LEU A 24 7.46 -9.88 23.23
N LYS A 25 7.98 -8.65 23.10
CA LYS A 25 8.73 -7.99 24.17
C LYS A 25 7.85 -7.67 25.38
N ALA A 26 6.59 -7.28 25.16
CA ALA A 26 5.65 -6.94 26.21
C ALA A 26 5.11 -8.17 26.95
N ASP A 27 4.70 -9.19 26.19
CA ASP A 27 3.90 -10.33 26.66
C ASP A 27 4.76 -11.59 26.93
N GLY A 28 5.98 -11.64 26.37
CA GLY A 28 6.93 -12.74 26.61
C GLY A 28 7.42 -12.80 28.05
N ALA A 29 7.76 -14.00 28.50
CA ALA A 29 8.30 -14.22 29.85
C ALA A 29 9.63 -13.46 30.05
N SER A 30 9.93 -13.07 31.29
CA SER A 30 11.09 -12.23 31.61
C SER A 30 12.44 -12.91 31.38
N ASP A 31 12.46 -14.21 31.25
CA ASP A 31 13.65 -15.03 30.95
C ASP A 31 13.80 -15.30 29.44
N TRP A 32 12.86 -14.84 28.62
CA TRP A 32 13.00 -14.92 27.17
C TRP A 32 13.94 -13.88 26.62
N THR A 33 14.74 -14.26 25.62
CA THR A 33 15.57 -13.34 24.88
C THR A 33 15.12 -13.31 23.42
N LEU A 34 14.87 -12.11 22.93
CA LEU A 34 14.46 -11.84 21.55
C LEU A 34 15.66 -11.27 20.77
N LEU A 35 15.94 -11.82 19.60
CA LEU A 35 16.95 -11.28 18.67
C LEU A 35 16.24 -10.85 17.40
N ALA A 36 16.50 -9.63 16.93
CA ALA A 36 15.91 -9.08 15.72
C ALA A 36 16.91 -9.05 14.56
N ASN A 37 16.42 -9.26 13.35
CA ASN A 37 17.13 -9.01 12.09
C ASN A 37 18.51 -9.69 12.03
N VAL A 38 18.58 -10.97 12.29
CA VAL A 38 19.85 -11.72 12.26
C VAL A 38 20.10 -12.24 10.85
N ARG A 39 21.20 -11.83 10.22
CA ARG A 39 21.64 -12.39 8.93
C ARG A 39 22.68 -13.48 9.13
N LEU A 40 22.51 -14.55 8.40
CA LEU A 40 23.41 -15.68 8.38
C LEU A 40 23.71 -16.04 6.92
N THR A 41 24.98 -16.04 6.58
CA THR A 41 25.45 -16.51 5.28
C THR A 41 25.90 -17.95 5.38
N ASP A 42 25.38 -18.82 4.55
CA ASP A 42 25.88 -20.18 4.36
C ASP A 42 26.54 -20.32 2.97
N ALA A 43 26.97 -21.52 2.61
CA ALA A 43 27.66 -21.76 1.33
C ALA A 43 26.72 -21.63 0.10
N LYS A 44 25.41 -21.50 0.29
CA LYS A 44 24.40 -21.49 -0.78
C LYS A 44 23.68 -20.18 -0.93
N LYS A 45 23.35 -19.52 0.18
CA LYS A 45 22.57 -18.26 0.20
C LYS A 45 22.72 -17.51 1.52
N ASP A 46 22.27 -16.28 1.50
CA ASP A 46 22.05 -15.48 2.68
C ASP A 46 20.66 -15.76 3.25
N HIS A 47 20.57 -15.86 4.57
CA HIS A 47 19.34 -16.02 5.31
C HIS A 47 19.12 -14.79 6.17
N GLU A 48 17.97 -14.19 6.07
CA GLU A 48 17.50 -13.14 6.95
C GLU A 48 16.47 -13.72 7.91
N LEU A 49 16.68 -13.53 9.21
CA LEU A 49 15.83 -14.04 10.26
C LEU A 49 15.18 -12.85 10.97
N ASP A 50 13.87 -12.65 10.76
CA ASP A 50 13.16 -11.48 11.26
C ASP A 50 13.22 -11.39 12.79
N VAL A 51 12.79 -12.47 13.47
CA VAL A 51 12.85 -12.55 14.92
C VAL A 51 13.26 -13.96 15.34
N ILE A 52 14.21 -14.04 16.26
CA ILE A 52 14.55 -15.28 16.96
C ILE A 52 14.11 -15.15 18.42
N VAL A 53 13.37 -16.13 18.91
CA VAL A 53 12.93 -16.18 20.30
C VAL A 53 13.65 -17.34 21.00
N LEU A 54 14.48 -16.99 22.00
CA LEU A 54 15.18 -17.95 22.84
C LEU A 54 14.37 -18.11 24.13
N MET A 55 13.82 -19.28 24.35
CA MET A 55 12.95 -19.61 25.48
C MET A 55 13.62 -20.72 26.31
N PRO A 56 14.29 -20.39 27.40
CA PRO A 56 14.83 -21.39 28.32
C PRO A 56 13.74 -22.39 28.74
N ASP A 57 14.11 -23.65 28.86
CA ASP A 57 13.26 -24.80 29.24
C ASP A 57 12.08 -25.09 28.30
N VAL A 58 12.00 -24.39 27.15
CA VAL A 58 10.94 -24.55 26.13
C VAL A 58 11.53 -24.88 24.77
N GLY A 59 12.22 -23.94 24.12
CA GLY A 59 12.77 -24.10 22.78
C GLY A 59 13.33 -22.80 22.18
N ILE A 60 13.87 -22.92 20.98
CA ILE A 60 14.37 -21.79 20.19
C ILE A 60 13.50 -21.71 18.95
N VAL A 61 12.87 -20.56 18.68
CA VAL A 61 11.97 -20.39 17.55
C VAL A 61 12.44 -19.27 16.64
N VAL A 62 12.56 -19.59 15.35
CA VAL A 62 12.71 -18.59 14.29
C VAL A 62 11.30 -18.21 13.84
N VAL A 63 10.98 -16.93 13.92
CA VAL A 63 9.69 -16.37 13.52
C VAL A 63 9.88 -15.63 12.22
N GLU A 64 9.25 -16.11 11.17
CA GLU A 64 9.14 -15.42 9.89
C GLU A 64 7.91 -14.52 9.92
N VAL A 65 8.09 -13.23 9.68
CA VAL A 65 7.01 -12.24 9.74
C VAL A 65 6.57 -11.87 8.32
N LYS A 66 5.28 -11.92 8.06
CA LYS A 66 4.70 -11.50 6.78
C LYS A 66 3.69 -10.38 7.00
N GLY A 67 4.07 -9.19 6.55
CA GLY A 67 3.15 -8.05 6.42
C GLY A 67 2.20 -8.26 5.23
N GLY A 68 1.16 -7.44 5.19
CA GLY A 68 0.18 -7.53 4.13
C GLY A 68 -0.88 -8.60 4.35
N ASP A 69 -1.69 -8.81 3.32
CA ASP A 69 -2.72 -9.85 3.31
C ASP A 69 -2.12 -11.13 2.71
N LEU A 70 -1.67 -12.01 3.62
CA LEU A 70 -1.09 -13.31 3.26
C LEU A 70 -2.21 -14.30 2.96
N ARG A 71 -2.22 -14.90 1.77
CA ARG A 71 -3.25 -15.82 1.32
C ARG A 71 -2.66 -17.06 0.68
N MET A 72 -3.47 -18.13 0.64
CA MET A 72 -3.19 -19.30 -0.17
C MET A 72 -4.04 -19.26 -1.44
N GLU A 73 -3.40 -19.23 -2.61
CA GLU A 73 -4.06 -19.27 -3.92
C GLU A 73 -3.44 -20.38 -4.75
N GLU A 74 -4.26 -21.32 -5.22
CA GLU A 74 -3.82 -22.47 -6.06
C GLU A 74 -2.66 -23.28 -5.47
N GLY A 75 -2.55 -23.31 -4.13
CA GLY A 75 -1.49 -24.03 -3.43
C GLY A 75 -0.20 -23.22 -3.22
N GLU A 76 -0.18 -21.96 -3.61
CA GLU A 76 0.94 -21.03 -3.40
C GLU A 76 0.59 -19.95 -2.38
N TRP A 77 1.54 -19.58 -1.56
CA TRP A 77 1.42 -18.42 -0.68
C TRP A 77 1.62 -17.13 -1.47
N VAL A 78 0.69 -16.20 -1.34
CA VAL A 78 0.73 -14.90 -2.00
C VAL A 78 0.48 -13.76 -1.02
N VAL A 79 1.12 -12.61 -1.28
CA VAL A 79 0.90 -11.36 -0.55
C VAL A 79 0.52 -10.28 -1.56
N GLY A 80 -0.41 -9.39 -1.15
CA GLY A 80 -0.86 -8.28 -1.98
C GLY A 80 -1.94 -8.64 -2.99
N HIS A 81 -2.43 -7.64 -3.72
CA HIS A 81 -3.52 -7.76 -4.69
C HIS A 81 -3.13 -7.19 -6.06
N GLY A 82 -3.75 -7.70 -7.13
CA GLY A 82 -3.60 -7.16 -8.49
C GLY A 82 -2.14 -7.15 -8.97
N LYS A 83 -1.62 -5.98 -9.35
CA LYS A 83 -0.22 -5.83 -9.81
C LYS A 83 0.81 -5.95 -8.68
N GLY A 84 0.41 -5.75 -7.43
CA GLY A 84 1.25 -5.97 -6.25
C GLY A 84 1.23 -7.41 -5.72
N ARG A 85 0.58 -8.35 -6.44
CA ARG A 85 0.56 -9.76 -6.08
C ARG A 85 1.96 -10.36 -6.23
N ARG A 86 2.47 -10.93 -5.14
CA ARG A 86 3.77 -11.63 -5.14
C ARG A 86 3.61 -13.01 -4.51
N VAL A 87 4.24 -14.00 -5.13
CA VAL A 87 4.40 -15.33 -4.54
C VAL A 87 5.48 -15.24 -3.46
N VAL A 88 5.19 -15.77 -2.28
CA VAL A 88 6.11 -15.80 -1.14
C VAL A 88 6.19 -17.23 -0.59
N HIS A 89 7.25 -17.54 0.13
CA HIS A 89 7.46 -18.90 0.67
C HIS A 89 7.76 -18.83 2.18
N PRO A 90 6.80 -18.36 3.02
CA PRO A 90 7.06 -18.08 4.43
C PRO A 90 7.43 -19.35 5.22
N VAL A 91 6.86 -20.48 4.88
CA VAL A 91 7.16 -21.77 5.53
C VAL A 91 8.58 -22.20 5.24
N ASP A 92 8.99 -22.12 3.96
CA ASP A 92 10.35 -22.48 3.56
C ASP A 92 11.38 -21.50 4.16
N GLN A 93 11.07 -20.20 4.15
CA GLN A 93 11.94 -19.17 4.75
C GLN A 93 12.17 -19.43 6.24
N GLY A 94 11.11 -19.61 7.00
CA GLY A 94 11.22 -19.91 8.44
C GLY A 94 11.94 -21.24 8.71
N ARG A 95 11.65 -22.27 7.92
CA ARG A 95 12.31 -23.58 8.02
C ARG A 95 13.80 -23.51 7.67
N ASP A 96 14.14 -22.91 6.56
CA ASP A 96 15.52 -22.74 6.11
C ASP A 96 16.32 -21.88 7.09
N GLY A 97 15.70 -20.79 7.58
CA GLY A 97 16.28 -19.94 8.62
C GLY A 97 16.58 -20.70 9.90
N LYS A 98 15.66 -21.56 10.35
CA LYS A 98 15.88 -22.44 11.50
C LYS A 98 17.10 -23.35 11.31
N TYR A 99 17.23 -23.99 10.15
CA TYR A 99 18.36 -24.88 9.88
C TYR A 99 19.68 -24.12 9.70
N ALA A 100 19.65 -22.94 9.09
CA ALA A 100 20.82 -22.08 8.97
C ALA A 100 21.32 -21.62 10.34
N LEU A 101 20.40 -21.18 11.22
CA LEU A 101 20.73 -20.79 12.60
C LEU A 101 21.35 -21.95 13.38
N ARG A 102 20.73 -23.14 13.34
CA ARG A 102 21.25 -24.34 13.97
C ARG A 102 22.65 -24.66 13.46
N ALA A 103 22.84 -24.76 12.16
CA ALA A 103 24.12 -25.09 11.55
C ALA A 103 25.21 -24.07 11.92
N TYR A 104 24.83 -22.81 12.02
CA TYR A 104 25.73 -21.74 12.40
C TYR A 104 26.20 -21.88 13.85
N ILE A 105 25.25 -22.08 14.79
CA ILE A 105 25.55 -22.27 16.23
C ILE A 105 26.37 -23.54 16.44
N GLU A 106 26.01 -24.65 15.78
CA GLU A 106 26.70 -25.94 15.89
C GLU A 106 28.12 -25.91 15.31
N ARG A 107 28.51 -24.94 14.49
CA ARG A 107 29.88 -24.74 14.02
C ARG A 107 30.81 -24.09 15.05
N ASP A 108 30.26 -23.38 16.04
CA ASP A 108 31.06 -22.72 17.07
C ASP A 108 31.75 -23.75 17.96
N PRO A 109 33.08 -23.63 18.18
CA PRO A 109 33.82 -24.57 19.04
C PRO A 109 33.27 -24.66 20.46
N ARG A 110 32.76 -23.57 21.04
CA ARG A 110 32.18 -23.52 22.39
C ARG A 110 30.89 -24.35 22.49
N TRP A 111 30.10 -24.38 21.41
CA TRP A 111 28.91 -25.22 21.32
C TRP A 111 29.28 -26.69 21.20
N LYS A 112 30.26 -27.01 20.35
CA LYS A 112 30.74 -28.38 20.13
C LYS A 112 31.40 -29.02 21.35
N ALA A 113 32.15 -28.21 22.14
CA ALA A 113 32.87 -28.67 23.31
C ALA A 113 31.95 -29.04 24.49
N SER A 114 30.67 -28.77 24.38
CA SER A 114 29.67 -29.05 25.39
C SER A 114 28.74 -30.17 24.92
N SER A 115 28.02 -30.84 25.83
CA SER A 115 26.99 -31.83 25.55
C SER A 115 25.69 -31.20 24.94
N ARG A 116 25.81 -30.05 24.32
CA ARG A 116 24.70 -29.20 23.79
C ARG A 116 24.12 -29.72 22.47
N THR A 117 24.21 -31.02 22.19
CA THR A 117 23.64 -31.63 20.98
C THR A 117 22.11 -31.77 21.08
N ARG A 118 21.45 -31.70 19.93
CA ARG A 118 20.01 -31.95 19.80
C ARG A 118 19.12 -31.02 20.61
N VAL A 119 19.51 -29.74 20.71
CA VAL A 119 18.64 -28.72 21.29
C VAL A 119 17.41 -28.52 20.40
N ARG A 120 16.26 -28.26 21.01
CA ARG A 120 14.98 -28.08 20.34
C ARG A 120 14.94 -26.74 19.61
N PHE A 121 14.73 -26.80 18.30
CA PHE A 121 14.49 -25.65 17.42
C PHE A 121 13.14 -25.76 16.75
N GLY A 122 12.45 -24.64 16.64
CA GLY A 122 11.21 -24.49 15.91
C GLY A 122 11.27 -23.35 14.90
N HIS A 123 10.26 -23.28 14.08
CA HIS A 123 9.96 -22.12 13.25
C HIS A 123 8.46 -21.81 13.28
N ALA A 124 8.11 -20.55 13.12
CA ALA A 124 6.75 -20.06 13.15
C ALA A 124 6.55 -19.01 12.07
N ILE A 125 5.31 -18.83 11.64
CA ILE A 125 4.91 -17.74 10.76
C ILE A 125 4.04 -16.77 11.57
N ALA A 126 4.36 -15.49 11.54
CA ALA A 126 3.54 -14.42 12.08
C ALA A 126 3.00 -13.55 10.94
N ALA A 127 1.67 -13.55 10.77
CA ALA A 127 0.96 -12.74 9.78
C ALA A 127 -0.05 -11.84 10.50
N PRO A 128 0.41 -10.76 11.18
CA PRO A 128 -0.40 -9.98 12.13
C PRO A 128 -1.62 -9.32 11.51
N TYR A 129 -1.66 -9.23 10.19
CA TYR A 129 -2.73 -8.58 9.44
C TYR A 129 -3.65 -9.53 8.69
N THR A 130 -3.36 -10.82 8.74
CA THR A 130 -4.13 -11.86 8.04
C THR A 130 -5.07 -12.57 9.02
N ASP A 131 -6.33 -12.72 8.64
CA ASP A 131 -7.28 -13.55 9.37
C ASP A 131 -7.09 -15.01 8.96
N VAL A 132 -6.55 -15.81 9.86
CA VAL A 132 -6.30 -17.24 9.63
C VAL A 132 -7.45 -18.05 10.24
N ALA A 133 -8.18 -18.77 9.40
CA ALA A 133 -9.29 -19.60 9.84
C ALA A 133 -8.81 -20.72 10.79
N ASP A 134 -9.67 -21.12 11.74
CA ASP A 134 -9.31 -22.15 12.72
C ASP A 134 -9.12 -23.54 12.09
N ASP A 135 -9.78 -23.80 10.98
CA ASP A 135 -9.67 -25.04 10.19
C ASP A 135 -8.58 -24.97 9.10
N PHE A 136 -7.81 -23.88 9.05
CA PHE A 136 -6.70 -23.77 8.11
C PHE A 136 -5.68 -24.88 8.34
N ALA A 137 -5.29 -25.57 7.28
CA ALA A 137 -4.21 -26.54 7.29
C ALA A 137 -3.63 -26.75 5.89
N THR A 138 -2.31 -26.73 5.79
CA THR A 138 -1.58 -27.27 4.64
C THR A 138 -0.63 -28.36 5.12
N PRO A 139 -0.16 -29.24 4.24
CA PRO A 139 0.75 -30.33 4.64
C PRO A 139 2.02 -29.87 5.34
N ASP A 140 2.50 -28.66 5.00
CA ASP A 140 3.74 -28.04 5.50
C ASP A 140 3.51 -26.94 6.54
N CYS A 141 2.28 -26.45 6.68
CA CYS A 141 1.89 -25.41 7.63
C CYS A 141 0.54 -25.73 8.29
N PRO A 142 0.52 -26.57 9.33
CA PRO A 142 -0.69 -26.76 10.11
C PRO A 142 -1.05 -25.49 10.89
N ARG A 143 -2.34 -25.30 11.21
CA ARG A 143 -2.89 -24.11 11.88
C ARG A 143 -2.09 -23.63 13.10
N TRP A 144 -1.54 -24.56 13.86
CA TRP A 144 -0.76 -24.22 15.06
C TRP A 144 0.59 -23.57 14.76
N MET A 145 1.14 -23.66 13.52
CA MET A 145 2.42 -23.05 13.11
C MET A 145 2.30 -21.61 12.66
N ILE A 146 1.10 -21.13 12.36
CA ILE A 146 0.85 -19.78 11.87
C ILE A 146 0.02 -18.99 12.88
N SER A 147 0.43 -17.76 13.14
CA SER A 147 -0.27 -16.81 14.00
C SER A 147 -0.79 -15.65 13.16
N GLY A 148 -2.11 -15.54 13.04
CA GLY A 148 -2.80 -14.49 12.32
C GLY A 148 -3.22 -13.32 13.21
N ARG A 149 -4.06 -12.43 12.68
CA ARG A 149 -4.60 -11.26 13.39
C ARG A 149 -5.34 -11.65 14.68
N GLY A 150 -6.19 -12.64 14.62
CA GLY A 150 -6.96 -13.12 15.78
C GLY A 150 -6.09 -13.73 16.89
N ASP A 151 -4.88 -14.19 16.55
CA ASP A 151 -3.96 -14.80 17.50
C ASP A 151 -3.05 -13.78 18.21
N GLN A 152 -3.02 -12.54 17.73
CA GLN A 152 -2.11 -11.51 18.23
C GLN A 152 -2.23 -11.24 19.75
N PRO A 153 -3.42 -11.29 20.38
CA PRO A 153 -3.53 -11.08 21.83
C PRO A 153 -2.80 -12.11 22.68
N ASP A 154 -2.53 -13.31 22.14
CA ASP A 154 -1.80 -14.39 22.83
C ASP A 154 -0.61 -14.92 22.01
N LEU A 155 0.09 -14.02 21.31
CA LEU A 155 1.21 -14.40 20.44
C LEU A 155 2.32 -15.12 21.20
N ALA A 156 2.65 -14.66 22.40
CA ALA A 156 3.66 -15.31 23.25
C ALA A 156 3.26 -16.74 23.64
N GLY A 157 2.02 -16.97 24.07
CA GLY A 157 1.49 -18.30 24.38
C GLY A 157 1.53 -19.22 23.15
N ARG A 158 1.17 -18.73 21.98
CA ARG A 158 1.24 -19.49 20.74
C ARG A 158 2.67 -19.87 20.35
N LEU A 159 3.65 -18.97 20.50
CA LEU A 159 5.06 -19.31 20.23
C LEU A 159 5.60 -20.36 21.22
N HIS A 160 5.20 -20.28 22.49
CA HIS A 160 5.50 -21.31 23.48
C HIS A 160 4.95 -22.70 23.05
N ASP A 161 3.71 -22.73 22.60
CA ASP A 161 3.08 -23.98 22.12
C ASP A 161 3.77 -24.51 20.86
N ILE A 162 4.12 -23.64 19.90
CA ILE A 162 4.87 -24.01 18.70
C ILE A 162 6.23 -24.61 19.06
N ALA A 163 6.96 -23.98 19.98
CA ALA A 163 8.25 -24.47 20.46
C ALA A 163 8.14 -25.82 21.13
N SER A 164 7.05 -26.04 21.89
CA SER A 164 6.83 -27.28 22.62
C SER A 164 6.48 -28.44 21.70
N ARG A 165 5.85 -28.21 20.57
CA ARG A 165 5.39 -29.23 19.60
C ARG A 165 6.47 -29.67 18.64
N GLN A 166 7.29 -28.70 18.14
CA GLN A 166 8.34 -29.00 17.17
C GLN A 166 9.53 -29.69 17.85
N GLU A 167 10.06 -30.72 17.22
CA GLU A 167 11.23 -31.46 17.69
C GLU A 167 11.13 -31.89 19.16
N SER A 168 9.94 -32.34 19.59
CA SER A 168 9.62 -32.70 20.97
C SER A 168 10.54 -33.79 21.57
N GLY A 169 11.21 -34.60 20.75
CA GLY A 169 12.23 -35.57 21.16
C GLY A 169 13.62 -34.96 21.41
N HIS A 170 13.80 -33.68 21.16
CA HIS A 170 15.05 -32.99 21.42
C HIS A 170 15.06 -32.34 22.82
N ARG A 171 16.26 -32.12 23.35
CA ARG A 171 16.47 -31.47 24.64
C ARG A 171 16.00 -30.01 24.59
N VAL A 172 15.35 -29.55 25.64
CA VAL A 172 15.05 -28.12 25.80
C VAL A 172 16.34 -27.31 26.02
N PRO A 173 16.43 -26.08 25.55
CA PRO A 173 17.56 -25.20 25.83
C PRO A 173 17.57 -24.79 27.30
N THR A 174 18.74 -24.72 27.89
CA THR A 174 18.93 -24.11 29.22
C THR A 174 19.17 -22.60 29.06
N HIS A 175 19.17 -21.85 30.18
CA HIS A 175 19.58 -20.45 30.19
C HIS A 175 21.03 -20.27 29.66
N ASP A 176 21.95 -21.21 30.01
CA ASP A 176 23.32 -21.18 29.50
C ASP A 176 23.39 -21.41 27.99
N ASP A 177 22.52 -22.25 27.44
CA ASP A 177 22.41 -22.44 25.99
C ASP A 177 21.97 -21.15 25.30
N CYS A 178 20.94 -20.50 25.82
CA CYS A 178 20.42 -19.24 25.30
C CYS A 178 21.46 -18.11 25.38
N ASN A 179 22.15 -17.99 26.51
CA ASN A 179 23.24 -17.02 26.69
C ASN A 179 24.37 -17.26 25.69
N LEU A 180 24.80 -18.52 25.51
CA LEU A 180 25.86 -18.84 24.56
C LEU A 180 25.43 -18.54 23.11
N ILE A 181 24.16 -18.78 22.73
CA ILE A 181 23.66 -18.40 21.42
C ILE A 181 23.76 -16.90 21.20
N VAL A 182 23.36 -16.09 22.20
CA VAL A 182 23.51 -14.64 22.16
C VAL A 182 24.98 -14.24 21.98
N GLU A 183 25.91 -14.87 22.70
CA GLU A 183 27.34 -14.59 22.54
C GLU A 183 27.89 -14.97 21.16
N ILE A 184 27.47 -16.12 20.60
CA ILE A 184 27.86 -16.57 19.27
C ILE A 184 27.37 -15.59 18.20
N LEU A 185 26.18 -15.01 18.37
CA LEU A 185 25.59 -14.04 17.46
C LEU A 185 25.98 -12.59 17.75
N LYS A 186 26.56 -12.33 18.93
CA LYS A 186 26.98 -11.01 19.38
C LYS A 186 28.11 -10.44 18.52
N GLY A 187 27.96 -9.18 18.15
CA GLY A 187 28.98 -8.48 17.34
C GLY A 187 28.83 -8.68 15.84
N ARG A 188 27.79 -9.37 15.39
CA ARG A 188 27.42 -9.37 13.98
C ARG A 188 26.66 -8.12 13.67
N ASN A 189 27.05 -7.46 12.60
CA ASN A 189 26.28 -6.33 12.10
C ASN A 189 24.90 -6.81 11.74
N LEU A 190 23.90 -6.24 12.38
CA LEU A 190 22.53 -6.44 11.97
C LEU A 190 22.33 -5.72 10.63
N PRO A 191 21.57 -6.28 9.71
CA PRO A 191 21.32 -5.65 8.43
C PRO A 191 20.67 -4.29 8.63
N GLN A 192 21.12 -3.33 7.84
CA GLN A 192 20.35 -2.12 7.64
C GLN A 192 19.10 -2.48 6.85
N ARG A 193 17.99 -1.84 7.20
CA ARG A 193 16.75 -1.90 6.43
C ARG A 193 17.01 -1.48 4.99
N THR A 194 16.40 -2.16 4.05
CA THR A 194 16.25 -1.60 2.71
C THR A 194 15.00 -0.72 2.69
N LEU A 195 15.13 0.52 2.24
CA LEU A 195 14.00 1.45 2.06
C LEU A 195 12.90 0.83 1.18
N LEU A 196 13.29 -0.05 0.27
CA LEU A 196 12.38 -0.79 -0.60
C LEU A 196 11.41 -1.70 0.17
N ALA A 197 11.92 -2.48 1.15
CA ALA A 197 11.05 -3.36 1.95
C ALA A 197 10.05 -2.56 2.79
N GLU A 198 10.46 -1.40 3.28
CA GLU A 198 9.57 -0.46 3.97
C GLU A 198 8.49 0.13 3.06
N ALA A 199 8.88 0.45 1.81
CA ALA A 199 7.94 0.99 0.83
C ALA A 199 6.87 -0.01 0.46
N ASP A 200 7.25 -1.26 0.21
CA ASP A 200 6.32 -2.36 -0.11
C ASP A 200 5.28 -2.60 1.00
N GLU A 201 5.72 -2.52 2.26
CA GLU A 201 4.79 -2.71 3.37
C GLU A 201 3.87 -1.52 3.57
N ARG A 202 4.38 -0.29 3.38
CA ARG A 202 3.55 0.92 3.40
C ARG A 202 2.46 0.88 2.33
N GLU A 203 2.79 0.43 1.12
CA GLU A 203 1.81 0.27 0.05
C GLU A 203 0.73 -0.75 0.44
N SER A 204 1.14 -1.92 0.96
CA SER A 204 0.21 -2.94 1.45
C SER A 204 -0.68 -2.44 2.59
N ARG A 205 -0.15 -1.58 3.46
CA ARG A 205 -0.92 -0.94 4.53
C ARG A 205 -1.90 0.10 4.00
N ALA A 206 -1.48 0.93 3.06
CA ALA A 206 -2.35 1.92 2.42
C ALA A 206 -3.52 1.25 1.71
N ASP A 207 -3.29 0.16 1.02
CA ASP A 207 -4.33 -0.62 0.35
C ASP A 207 -5.35 -1.18 1.35
N ARG A 208 -4.90 -1.75 2.48
CA ARG A 208 -5.81 -2.24 3.53
C ARG A 208 -6.65 -1.13 4.14
N LEU A 209 -6.02 -0.02 4.51
CA LEU A 209 -6.73 1.12 5.09
C LEU A 209 -7.74 1.70 4.10
N THR A 210 -7.41 1.70 2.81
CA THR A 210 -8.35 2.12 1.75
C THR A 210 -9.51 1.13 1.61
N MET A 211 -9.27 -0.17 1.75
CA MET A 211 -10.33 -1.19 1.78
C MET A 211 -11.22 -1.07 3.04
N GLU A 212 -10.65 -0.73 4.18
CA GLU A 212 -11.44 -0.41 5.40
C GLU A 212 -12.32 0.81 5.17
N GLN A 213 -11.82 1.85 4.52
CA GLN A 213 -12.62 3.03 4.14
C GLN A 213 -13.68 2.69 3.09
N ALA A 214 -13.45 1.73 2.21
CA ALA A 214 -14.46 1.29 1.25
C ALA A 214 -15.72 0.71 1.95
N THR A 215 -15.62 0.28 3.21
CA THR A 215 -16.81 -0.08 4.01
C THR A 215 -17.69 1.13 4.30
N ILE A 216 -17.13 2.35 4.34
CA ILE A 216 -17.88 3.60 4.46
C ILE A 216 -18.78 3.82 3.23
N LEU A 217 -18.32 3.43 2.04
CA LEU A 217 -19.15 3.45 0.84
C LEU A 217 -20.39 2.54 0.96
N GLY A 218 -20.29 1.47 1.77
CA GLY A 218 -21.43 0.63 2.11
C GLY A 218 -22.52 1.36 2.89
N VAL A 219 -22.16 2.35 3.71
CA VAL A 219 -23.11 3.19 4.46
C VAL A 219 -23.83 4.16 3.52
N THR A 220 -23.19 4.59 2.43
CA THR A 220 -23.72 5.57 1.48
C THR A 220 -24.54 4.96 0.34
N ARG A 221 -24.69 3.64 0.28
CA ARG A 221 -25.41 2.96 -0.83
C ARG A 221 -26.87 3.35 -1.03
N LEU A 222 -27.49 3.97 -0.04
CA LEU A 222 -28.83 4.57 -0.14
C LEU A 222 -28.79 6.04 -0.54
N ILE A 223 -27.59 6.62 -0.68
CA ILE A 223 -27.39 8.03 -1.00
C ILE A 223 -26.87 8.07 -2.45
N HIS A 224 -27.70 8.57 -3.36
CA HIS A 224 -27.34 8.62 -4.78
C HIS A 224 -26.48 9.84 -5.14
N ARG A 225 -26.28 10.79 -4.22
CA ARG A 225 -25.58 12.06 -4.45
C ARG A 225 -24.63 12.36 -3.31
N VAL A 226 -23.35 12.18 -3.55
CA VAL A 226 -22.31 12.25 -2.51
C VAL A 226 -21.15 13.09 -3.00
N ASP A 227 -20.62 13.93 -2.11
CA ASP A 227 -19.38 14.69 -2.28
C ASP A 227 -18.34 14.17 -1.26
N VAL A 228 -17.44 13.33 -1.70
CA VAL A 228 -16.36 12.76 -0.88
C VAL A 228 -15.17 13.69 -0.91
N ARG A 229 -14.93 14.36 0.22
CA ARG A 229 -13.85 15.33 0.37
C ARG A 229 -12.70 14.74 1.17
N GLY A 230 -11.50 14.97 0.75
CA GLY A 230 -10.32 14.53 1.50
C GLY A 230 -9.05 15.17 0.96
N GLY A 231 -8.03 15.29 1.77
CA GLY A 231 -6.74 15.79 1.33
C GLY A 231 -5.94 14.74 0.55
N ALA A 232 -4.74 15.14 0.13
CA ALA A 232 -3.80 14.27 -0.57
C ALA A 232 -3.53 12.98 0.23
N GLY A 233 -3.51 11.83 -0.45
CA GLY A 233 -3.24 10.55 0.17
C GLY A 233 -4.40 9.93 0.96
N SER A 234 -5.61 10.51 0.94
CA SER A 234 -6.78 9.95 1.63
C SER A 234 -7.46 8.77 0.92
N GLY A 235 -6.98 8.36 -0.27
CA GLY A 235 -7.52 7.22 -1.00
C GLY A 235 -8.74 7.52 -1.89
N LYS A 236 -9.08 8.78 -2.15
CA LYS A 236 -10.22 9.21 -2.99
C LYS A 236 -10.31 8.46 -4.32
N THR A 237 -9.23 8.44 -5.07
CA THR A 237 -9.16 7.77 -6.40
C THR A 237 -9.50 6.28 -6.32
N VAL A 238 -9.01 5.58 -5.31
CA VAL A 238 -9.31 4.14 -5.10
C VAL A 238 -10.78 3.96 -4.73
N LEU A 239 -11.33 4.86 -3.92
CA LEU A 239 -12.75 4.85 -3.57
C LEU A 239 -13.63 5.17 -4.79
N ALA A 240 -13.25 6.15 -5.64
CA ALA A 240 -13.95 6.46 -6.89
C ALA A 240 -13.99 5.25 -7.83
N LEU A 241 -12.85 4.56 -8.02
CA LEU A 241 -12.77 3.33 -8.79
C LEU A 241 -13.65 2.21 -8.21
N THR A 242 -13.61 2.03 -6.91
CA THR A 242 -14.41 1.01 -6.21
C THR A 242 -15.89 1.32 -6.35
N GLN A 243 -16.31 2.57 -6.15
CA GLN A 243 -17.68 3.02 -6.36
C GLN A 243 -18.15 2.76 -7.78
N ALA A 244 -17.35 3.14 -8.78
CA ALA A 244 -17.70 2.94 -10.19
C ALA A 244 -17.87 1.45 -10.54
N LYS A 245 -16.99 0.58 -10.02
CA LYS A 245 -17.09 -0.89 -10.22
C LYS A 245 -18.31 -1.49 -9.53
N GLU A 246 -18.58 -1.09 -8.30
CA GLU A 246 -19.71 -1.60 -7.52
C GLU A 246 -21.06 -1.22 -8.13
N LEU A 247 -21.21 0.03 -8.55
CA LEU A 247 -22.41 0.51 -9.25
C LEU A 247 -22.60 -0.25 -10.57
N THR A 248 -21.53 -0.44 -11.34
CA THR A 248 -21.59 -1.15 -12.62
C THR A 248 -22.01 -2.60 -12.47
N HIS A 249 -21.49 -3.29 -11.47
CA HIS A 249 -21.82 -4.70 -11.23
C HIS A 249 -23.21 -4.89 -10.62
N GLY A 250 -23.66 -3.93 -9.83
CA GLY A 250 -24.79 -4.08 -8.93
C GLY A 250 -24.42 -4.90 -7.70
N ARG A 251 -24.72 -4.42 -6.51
CA ARG A 251 -24.34 -5.08 -5.24
C ARG A 251 -25.47 -4.99 -4.23
N HIS A 252 -25.58 -5.99 -3.36
CA HIS A 252 -26.52 -5.99 -2.24
C HIS A 252 -28.00 -5.73 -2.61
N GLY A 253 -28.44 -6.30 -3.73
CA GLY A 253 -29.83 -6.15 -4.19
C GLY A 253 -30.10 -4.91 -5.05
N GLN A 254 -29.09 -4.08 -5.31
CA GLN A 254 -29.18 -3.00 -6.31
C GLN A 254 -28.87 -3.56 -7.71
N PRO A 255 -29.62 -3.14 -8.74
CA PRO A 255 -29.37 -3.57 -10.11
C PRO A 255 -28.03 -2.99 -10.62
N ALA A 256 -27.47 -3.67 -11.63
CA ALA A 256 -26.33 -3.16 -12.39
C ALA A 256 -26.69 -1.84 -13.08
N GLN A 257 -25.78 -0.88 -13.01
CA GLN A 257 -25.95 0.48 -13.54
C GLN A 257 -25.02 0.73 -14.70
N ARG A 258 -25.44 1.58 -15.61
CA ARG A 258 -24.58 2.12 -16.65
C ARG A 258 -23.86 3.35 -16.12
N VAL A 259 -22.56 3.22 -15.80
CA VAL A 259 -21.77 4.22 -15.08
C VAL A 259 -20.81 4.93 -16.03
N ALA A 260 -20.63 6.24 -15.84
CA ALA A 260 -19.50 7.00 -16.37
C ALA A 260 -18.50 7.32 -15.24
N LEU A 261 -17.23 7.05 -15.48
CA LEU A 261 -16.11 7.44 -14.62
C LEU A 261 -15.32 8.55 -15.32
N LEU A 262 -15.30 9.73 -14.70
CA LEU A 262 -14.68 10.94 -15.23
C LEU A 262 -13.54 11.40 -14.34
N CYS A 263 -12.51 11.99 -14.93
CA CYS A 263 -11.49 12.77 -14.23
C CYS A 263 -10.97 13.91 -15.11
N TYR A 264 -10.26 14.86 -14.51
CA TYR A 264 -9.72 16.00 -15.25
C TYR A 264 -8.45 15.62 -16.03
N SER A 265 -7.53 14.89 -15.40
CA SER A 265 -6.20 14.62 -15.93
C SER A 265 -6.20 13.56 -17.03
N VAL A 266 -5.56 13.86 -18.18
CA VAL A 266 -5.35 12.90 -19.28
C VAL A 266 -4.54 11.69 -18.83
N GLY A 267 -3.50 11.92 -18.00
CA GLY A 267 -2.67 10.85 -17.43
C GLY A 267 -3.47 9.92 -16.54
N LEU A 268 -4.31 10.47 -15.65
CA LEU A 268 -5.18 9.71 -14.77
C LEU A 268 -6.25 8.93 -15.56
N ALA A 269 -6.87 9.56 -16.57
CA ALA A 269 -7.83 8.88 -17.44
C ALA A 269 -7.20 7.71 -18.18
N SER A 270 -5.98 7.87 -18.68
CA SER A 270 -5.22 6.80 -19.34
C SER A 270 -4.89 5.66 -18.36
N TRP A 271 -4.56 5.99 -17.12
CA TRP A 271 -4.34 4.98 -16.08
C TRP A 271 -5.64 4.26 -15.72
N PHE A 272 -6.77 4.96 -15.57
CA PHE A 272 -8.09 4.36 -15.36
C PHE A 272 -8.45 3.38 -16.46
N LYS A 273 -8.28 3.77 -17.73
CA LYS A 273 -8.55 2.91 -18.89
C LYS A 273 -7.73 1.62 -18.81
N ARG A 274 -6.41 1.72 -18.60
CA ARG A 274 -5.53 0.55 -18.44
C ARG A 274 -5.91 -0.32 -17.23
N TYR A 275 -6.21 0.29 -16.10
CA TYR A 275 -6.67 -0.45 -14.93
C TYR A 275 -7.99 -1.20 -15.21
N MET A 276 -8.95 -0.55 -15.85
CA MET A 276 -10.23 -1.19 -16.19
C MET A 276 -10.07 -2.34 -17.18
N ASP A 277 -9.03 -2.34 -18.02
CA ASP A 277 -8.75 -3.47 -18.91
C ASP A 277 -8.32 -4.74 -18.14
N THR A 278 -7.82 -4.61 -16.93
CA THR A 278 -7.49 -5.74 -16.06
C THR A 278 -8.68 -6.24 -15.22
N VAL A 279 -9.77 -5.47 -15.15
CA VAL A 279 -10.97 -5.78 -14.36
C VAL A 279 -11.95 -6.65 -15.16
N ASP A 280 -12.68 -7.55 -14.50
CA ASP A 280 -13.75 -8.34 -15.15
C ASP A 280 -14.76 -7.40 -15.85
N ARG A 281 -15.14 -7.76 -17.07
CA ARG A 281 -16.03 -6.96 -17.94
C ARG A 281 -17.33 -6.53 -17.25
N ARG A 282 -17.85 -7.33 -16.32
CA ARG A 282 -19.07 -7.03 -15.55
C ARG A 282 -18.92 -5.85 -14.58
N HIS A 283 -17.69 -5.48 -14.25
CA HIS A 283 -17.35 -4.39 -13.34
C HIS A 283 -16.83 -3.16 -14.06
N ARG A 284 -16.75 -3.19 -15.40
CA ARG A 284 -16.20 -2.08 -16.19
C ARG A 284 -17.26 -1.02 -16.43
N PRO A 285 -17.07 0.22 -15.99
CA PRO A 285 -17.95 1.34 -16.34
C PRO A 285 -18.18 1.43 -17.86
N ALA A 286 -19.36 1.89 -18.25
CA ALA A 286 -19.71 2.05 -19.66
C ALA A 286 -18.89 3.15 -20.35
N PHE A 287 -18.37 4.09 -19.58
CA PHE A 287 -17.49 5.15 -20.04
C PHE A 287 -16.40 5.43 -18.99
N VAL A 288 -15.17 5.63 -19.45
CA VAL A 288 -14.02 6.06 -18.64
C VAL A 288 -13.22 7.07 -19.44
N GLY A 289 -13.02 8.28 -18.90
CA GLY A 289 -12.26 9.30 -19.62
C GLY A 289 -12.27 10.68 -18.97
N THR A 290 -11.79 11.64 -19.74
CA THR A 290 -11.79 13.07 -19.42
C THR A 290 -13.09 13.74 -19.84
N PHE A 291 -13.25 15.02 -19.55
CA PHE A 291 -14.34 15.84 -20.10
C PHE A 291 -14.27 15.93 -21.62
N GLU A 292 -13.07 16.01 -22.20
CA GLU A 292 -12.84 15.97 -23.65
C GLU A 292 -13.25 14.63 -24.27
N ASP A 293 -12.90 13.51 -23.62
CA ASP A 293 -13.36 12.19 -24.05
C ASP A 293 -14.90 12.09 -24.04
N LEU A 294 -15.57 12.74 -23.05
CA LEU A 294 -17.03 12.80 -23.00
C LEU A 294 -17.60 13.64 -24.14
N ALA A 295 -16.95 14.74 -24.50
CA ALA A 295 -17.34 15.54 -25.65
C ALA A 295 -17.29 14.71 -26.95
N ALA A 296 -16.21 13.96 -27.15
CA ALA A 296 -16.08 13.04 -28.28
C ALA A 296 -17.17 11.94 -28.25
N TYR A 297 -17.49 11.39 -27.08
CA TYR A 297 -18.59 10.43 -26.89
C TYR A 297 -19.94 11.02 -27.33
N LEU A 298 -20.18 12.31 -27.07
CA LEU A 298 -21.37 13.05 -27.47
C LEU A 298 -21.35 13.45 -28.97
N GLY A 299 -20.27 13.17 -29.71
CA GLY A 299 -20.11 13.46 -31.11
C GLY A 299 -19.66 14.89 -31.42
N VAL A 300 -19.02 15.55 -30.44
CA VAL A 300 -18.27 16.79 -30.67
C VAL A 300 -16.90 16.43 -31.22
N SER A 301 -16.57 16.92 -32.41
CA SER A 301 -15.31 16.60 -33.11
C SER A 301 -14.38 17.78 -33.31
N GLU A 302 -14.86 18.99 -33.05
CA GLU A 302 -14.04 20.19 -33.18
C GLU A 302 -13.63 20.70 -31.79
N PHE A 303 -12.34 20.79 -31.56
CA PHE A 303 -11.77 21.26 -30.30
C PHE A 303 -10.99 22.55 -30.53
N GLY A 304 -11.13 23.49 -29.60
CA GLY A 304 -10.35 24.73 -29.56
C GLY A 304 -8.91 24.52 -29.14
N GLY A 305 -8.08 25.55 -29.31
CA GLY A 305 -6.72 25.56 -28.76
C GLY A 305 -6.72 25.37 -27.23
N ARG A 306 -5.65 24.83 -26.67
CA ARG A 306 -5.53 24.61 -25.21
C ARG A 306 -5.67 25.90 -24.41
N ASP A 307 -5.30 27.05 -24.97
CA ASP A 307 -5.34 28.35 -24.33
C ASP A 307 -6.67 29.10 -24.57
N ASP A 308 -7.61 28.52 -25.33
CA ASP A 308 -8.93 29.11 -25.59
C ASP A 308 -9.88 28.84 -24.42
N THR A 309 -9.73 29.62 -23.34
CA THR A 309 -10.56 29.52 -22.14
C THR A 309 -12.05 29.65 -22.43
N ASP A 310 -12.45 30.54 -23.36
CA ASP A 310 -13.85 30.71 -23.73
C ASP A 310 -14.41 29.46 -24.41
N PHE A 311 -13.61 28.79 -25.22
CA PHE A 311 -14.00 27.52 -25.81
C PHE A 311 -14.28 26.46 -24.71
N TRP A 312 -13.34 26.27 -23.81
CA TRP A 312 -13.41 25.21 -22.81
C TRP A 312 -14.45 25.47 -21.71
N GLU A 313 -14.68 26.74 -21.36
CA GLU A 313 -15.60 27.10 -20.27
C GLU A 313 -17.03 27.44 -20.75
N ASN A 314 -17.23 27.86 -22.00
CA ASN A 314 -18.52 28.30 -22.46
C ASN A 314 -19.02 27.53 -23.69
N ARG A 315 -18.25 27.54 -24.79
CA ARG A 315 -18.73 27.01 -26.08
C ARG A 315 -18.84 25.49 -26.08
N LEU A 316 -17.79 24.79 -25.64
CA LEU A 316 -17.80 23.32 -25.58
C LEU A 316 -18.89 22.78 -24.64
N PRO A 317 -19.01 23.25 -23.39
CA PRO A 317 -20.09 22.78 -22.49
C PRO A 317 -21.49 23.03 -23.05
N ALA A 318 -21.71 24.15 -23.73
CA ALA A 318 -22.99 24.43 -24.37
C ALA A 318 -23.31 23.46 -25.50
N GLN A 319 -22.36 23.18 -26.39
CA GLN A 319 -22.51 22.18 -27.47
C GLN A 319 -22.75 20.78 -26.89
N MET A 320 -21.98 20.40 -25.87
CA MET A 320 -22.14 19.10 -25.19
C MET A 320 -23.51 18.99 -24.54
N ALA A 321 -24.02 20.04 -23.91
CA ALA A 321 -25.32 20.07 -23.26
C ALA A 321 -26.49 19.88 -24.30
N GLU A 322 -26.35 20.47 -25.48
CA GLU A 322 -27.30 20.25 -26.60
C GLU A 322 -27.25 18.80 -27.05
N ARG A 323 -26.06 18.28 -27.37
CA ARG A 323 -25.87 16.90 -27.79
C ARG A 323 -26.32 15.87 -26.76
N ALA A 324 -26.09 16.14 -25.48
CA ALA A 324 -26.54 15.29 -24.39
C ALA A 324 -28.08 15.22 -24.30
N GLY A 325 -28.76 16.31 -24.64
CA GLY A 325 -30.23 16.35 -24.73
C GLY A 325 -30.78 15.32 -25.75
N ASP A 326 -30.09 15.16 -26.87
CA ASP A 326 -30.48 14.25 -27.98
C ASP A 326 -29.93 12.82 -27.78
N LEU A 327 -29.20 12.55 -26.68
CA LEU A 327 -28.60 11.24 -26.45
C LEU A 327 -29.69 10.16 -26.28
N PRO A 328 -29.64 9.06 -27.05
CA PRO A 328 -30.58 7.96 -26.88
C PRO A 328 -30.50 7.37 -25.46
N ASP A 329 -31.63 6.93 -24.93
CA ASP A 329 -31.73 6.41 -23.56
C ASP A 329 -30.73 5.26 -23.27
N GLY A 330 -30.51 4.37 -24.25
CA GLY A 330 -29.55 3.29 -24.16
C GLY A 330 -28.09 3.74 -24.08
N LYS A 331 -27.79 5.02 -24.39
CA LYS A 331 -26.45 5.61 -24.25
C LYS A 331 -26.31 6.50 -23.02
N ARG A 332 -27.42 6.85 -22.34
CA ARG A 332 -27.39 7.62 -21.10
C ARG A 332 -26.84 6.80 -19.93
N PHE A 333 -26.36 7.46 -18.92
CA PHE A 333 -25.82 6.84 -17.72
C PHE A 333 -26.86 6.84 -16.59
N ASP A 334 -26.80 5.84 -15.71
CA ASP A 334 -27.60 5.80 -14.47
C ASP A 334 -26.87 6.57 -13.36
N ALA A 335 -25.54 6.60 -13.42
CA ALA A 335 -24.70 7.31 -12.47
C ALA A 335 -23.43 7.85 -13.12
N VAL A 336 -22.91 8.94 -12.55
CA VAL A 336 -21.59 9.50 -12.85
C VAL A 336 -20.74 9.49 -11.60
N VAL A 337 -19.48 9.09 -11.74
CA VAL A 337 -18.43 9.15 -10.72
C VAL A 337 -17.36 10.08 -11.26
N VAL A 338 -17.05 11.15 -10.52
CA VAL A 338 -16.09 12.17 -10.93
C VAL A 338 -14.96 12.20 -9.91
N ASP A 339 -13.74 11.90 -10.34
CA ASP A 339 -12.53 12.04 -9.53
C ASP A 339 -11.83 13.36 -9.84
N GLU A 340 -11.15 13.94 -8.85
CA GLU A 340 -10.57 15.28 -8.90
C GLU A 340 -11.61 16.36 -9.29
N GLY A 341 -12.79 16.27 -8.69
CA GLY A 341 -13.93 17.15 -9.02
C GLY A 341 -13.66 18.64 -8.81
N GLN A 342 -12.69 19.02 -7.98
CA GLN A 342 -12.28 20.41 -7.77
C GLN A 342 -11.70 21.09 -9.04
N ASP A 343 -11.24 20.30 -10.01
CA ASP A 343 -10.66 20.81 -11.26
C ASP A 343 -11.69 21.00 -12.37
N PHE A 344 -12.96 20.60 -12.13
CA PHE A 344 -14.06 20.75 -13.08
C PHE A 344 -14.63 22.17 -13.00
N ALA A 345 -14.88 22.79 -14.16
CA ALA A 345 -15.54 24.09 -14.22
C ALA A 345 -17.05 23.97 -13.93
N ASP A 346 -17.68 25.04 -13.42
CA ASP A 346 -19.13 25.08 -13.14
C ASP A 346 -19.96 24.72 -14.38
N SER A 347 -19.57 25.23 -15.53
CA SER A 347 -20.26 25.00 -16.80
C SER A 347 -20.21 23.56 -17.27
N TRP A 348 -19.22 22.77 -16.84
CA TRP A 348 -19.05 21.36 -17.24
C TRP A 348 -20.10 20.44 -16.62
N TRP A 349 -20.65 20.84 -15.50
CA TRP A 349 -21.64 20.00 -14.81
C TRP A 349 -22.97 19.90 -15.56
N THR A 350 -23.37 20.95 -16.28
CA THR A 350 -24.63 20.91 -17.05
C THR A 350 -24.64 19.80 -18.09
N PRO A 351 -23.67 19.64 -19.01
CA PRO A 351 -23.67 18.53 -19.95
C PRO A 351 -23.48 17.17 -19.26
N ILE A 352 -22.70 17.08 -18.17
CA ILE A 352 -22.53 15.84 -17.41
C ILE A 352 -23.87 15.38 -16.83
N MET A 353 -24.62 16.28 -16.19
CA MET A 353 -25.94 15.97 -15.64
C MET A 353 -26.94 15.54 -16.72
N ARG A 354 -26.93 16.19 -17.87
CA ARG A 354 -27.78 15.84 -19.02
C ARG A 354 -27.43 14.48 -19.63
N CYS A 355 -26.27 13.93 -19.40
CA CYS A 355 -25.91 12.57 -19.78
C CYS A 355 -26.58 11.51 -18.88
N LEU A 356 -27.11 11.90 -17.72
CA LEU A 356 -27.88 10.99 -16.88
C LEU A 356 -29.23 10.64 -17.49
N ARG A 357 -29.68 9.41 -17.27
CA ARG A 357 -31.02 8.97 -17.62
C ARG A 357 -32.09 9.70 -16.80
N ASP A 358 -31.79 9.97 -15.56
CA ASP A 358 -32.57 10.80 -14.65
C ASP A 358 -31.70 11.93 -14.09
N GLU A 359 -31.92 13.16 -14.57
CA GLU A 359 -31.19 14.34 -14.15
C GLU A 359 -31.51 14.74 -12.70
N LEU A 360 -32.71 14.35 -12.21
CA LEU A 360 -33.19 14.72 -10.85
C LEU A 360 -32.73 13.74 -9.78
N ASP A 361 -32.75 12.42 -10.06
CA ASP A 361 -32.47 11.37 -9.09
C ASP A 361 -31.30 10.47 -9.46
N GLY A 362 -30.71 10.62 -10.65
CA GLY A 362 -29.53 9.86 -11.10
C GLY A 362 -28.34 10.02 -10.16
N GLY A 363 -27.51 8.99 -10.07
CA GLY A 363 -26.37 8.94 -9.18
C GLY A 363 -25.27 9.95 -9.54
N VAL A 364 -24.83 10.74 -8.57
CA VAL A 364 -23.71 11.69 -8.72
C VAL A 364 -22.74 11.53 -7.55
N PHE A 365 -21.55 11.03 -7.82
CA PHE A 365 -20.53 10.77 -6.83
C PHE A 365 -19.28 11.57 -7.21
N VAL A 366 -18.98 12.59 -6.41
CA VAL A 366 -17.85 13.50 -6.63
C VAL A 366 -16.79 13.24 -5.58
N TYR A 367 -15.56 13.08 -6.02
CA TYR A 367 -14.38 12.94 -5.17
C TYR A 367 -13.50 14.17 -5.38
N SER A 368 -13.29 14.95 -4.32
CA SER A 368 -12.62 16.26 -4.42
C SER A 368 -11.56 16.45 -3.35
N ASP A 369 -10.50 17.18 -3.71
CA ASP A 369 -9.45 17.61 -2.78
C ASP A 369 -9.51 19.13 -2.57
N GLU A 370 -9.96 19.55 -1.40
CA GLU A 370 -10.04 20.98 -1.08
C GLU A 370 -8.65 21.64 -0.89
N ASN A 371 -7.60 20.82 -0.69
CA ASN A 371 -6.23 21.29 -0.49
C ASN A 371 -5.46 21.45 -1.81
N GLN A 372 -5.90 20.78 -2.89
CA GLN A 372 -5.24 20.77 -4.19
C GLN A 372 -6.05 21.55 -5.24
N ARG A 373 -6.06 22.86 -5.14
CA ARG A 373 -6.68 23.69 -6.16
C ARG A 373 -5.63 24.15 -7.17
N VAL A 374 -5.56 23.49 -8.29
CA VAL A 374 -4.66 23.88 -9.39
C VAL A 374 -5.19 25.15 -10.10
N PHE A 375 -6.52 25.32 -10.14
CA PHE A 375 -7.18 26.46 -10.79
C PHE A 375 -8.01 27.26 -9.80
N ALA A 376 -8.18 28.56 -10.08
CA ALA A 376 -9.10 29.42 -9.33
C ALA A 376 -10.59 29.05 -9.53
N ARG A 377 -10.85 27.96 -10.25
CA ARG A 377 -12.17 27.42 -10.56
C ARG A 377 -12.61 26.48 -9.45
N PHE A 378 -13.84 26.56 -9.07
CA PHE A 378 -14.44 25.62 -8.14
C PHE A 378 -15.85 25.29 -8.61
N GLY A 379 -15.89 24.38 -9.60
CA GLY A 379 -17.17 23.91 -10.13
C GLY A 379 -17.83 22.94 -9.16
N ARG A 380 -19.09 23.22 -8.86
CA ARG A 380 -19.95 22.29 -8.13
C ARG A 380 -21.11 21.85 -9.00
N PRO A 381 -21.53 20.56 -8.94
CA PRO A 381 -22.73 20.16 -9.62
C PRO A 381 -23.92 20.97 -9.11
N PRO A 382 -24.86 21.36 -9.99
CA PRO A 382 -26.02 22.19 -9.66
C PRO A 382 -27.08 21.42 -8.87
N VAL A 383 -26.67 20.48 -8.04
CA VAL A 383 -27.51 19.60 -7.23
C VAL A 383 -26.94 19.46 -5.82
N PRO A 384 -27.78 19.32 -4.80
CA PRO A 384 -27.28 19.10 -3.45
C PRO A 384 -26.58 17.73 -3.35
N LEU A 385 -25.38 17.71 -2.79
CA LEU A 385 -24.61 16.51 -2.48
C LEU A 385 -24.47 16.35 -0.97
N VAL A 386 -24.50 15.12 -0.49
CA VAL A 386 -24.23 14.80 0.91
C VAL A 386 -22.70 14.76 1.10
N PRO A 387 -22.12 15.64 1.92
CA PRO A 387 -20.67 15.65 2.11
C PRO A 387 -20.22 14.49 3.01
N LEU A 388 -19.16 13.82 2.59
CA LEU A 388 -18.38 12.87 3.38
C LEU A 388 -16.96 13.36 3.45
N VAL A 389 -16.38 13.36 4.64
CA VAL A 389 -15.01 13.84 4.84
C VAL A 389 -14.08 12.67 5.18
N LEU A 390 -13.00 12.57 4.42
CA LEU A 390 -11.89 11.65 4.66
C LEU A 390 -10.75 12.46 5.29
N ASP A 391 -10.53 12.27 6.57
CA ASP A 391 -9.58 13.05 7.36
C ASP A 391 -8.25 12.31 7.65
N HIS A 392 -8.06 11.14 7.03
CA HIS A 392 -6.85 10.35 7.20
C HIS A 392 -6.01 10.32 5.92
N ASN A 393 -4.71 10.60 6.06
CA ASN A 393 -3.72 10.35 5.01
C ASN A 393 -3.20 8.92 5.18
N LEU A 394 -3.48 8.07 4.20
CA LEU A 394 -3.18 6.64 4.23
C LEU A 394 -1.96 6.25 3.40
N ARG A 395 -1.58 7.12 2.46
CA ARG A 395 -0.54 6.84 1.47
C ARG A 395 0.81 7.40 1.87
N ASN A 396 0.83 8.68 2.28
CA ASN A 396 2.07 9.35 2.59
C ASN A 396 2.56 8.95 3.99
N THR A 397 3.88 8.89 4.14
CA THR A 397 4.50 8.69 5.45
C THR A 397 4.20 9.87 6.37
N ARG A 398 4.37 9.66 7.68
CA ARG A 398 4.17 10.73 8.66
C ARG A 398 5.06 11.93 8.36
N GLN A 399 6.33 11.70 8.01
CA GLN A 399 7.30 12.75 7.68
C GLN A 399 6.86 13.60 6.48
N ILE A 400 6.40 12.96 5.40
CA ILE A 400 5.86 13.69 4.24
C ILE A 400 4.60 14.46 4.66
N THR A 401 3.69 13.84 5.41
CA THR A 401 2.45 14.50 5.85
C THR A 401 2.74 15.71 6.72
N GLU A 402 3.64 15.60 7.70
CA GLU A 402 4.03 16.70 8.60
C GLU A 402 4.68 17.86 7.85
N THR A 403 5.42 17.57 6.76
CA THR A 403 6.06 18.60 5.94
C THR A 403 5.07 19.51 5.24
N PHE A 404 3.99 18.99 4.67
CA PHE A 404 3.00 19.82 3.96
C PHE A 404 1.80 20.24 4.81
N LEU A 405 1.57 19.62 5.96
CA LEU A 405 0.43 19.92 6.83
C LEU A 405 0.26 21.41 7.17
N PRO A 406 1.34 22.19 7.43
CA PRO A 406 1.21 23.63 7.68
C PRO A 406 0.65 24.43 6.49
N LEU A 407 0.74 23.87 5.28
CA LEU A 407 0.26 24.49 4.03
C LEU A 407 -1.14 24.00 3.64
N ALA A 408 -1.66 22.97 4.32
CA ALA A 408 -2.94 22.36 4.00
C ALA A 408 -4.07 23.03 4.79
N PRO A 409 -5.13 23.56 4.12
CA PRO A 409 -6.27 24.15 4.80
C PRO A 409 -7.10 23.14 5.59
N MET A 410 -7.11 21.87 5.20
CA MET A 410 -7.79 20.80 5.91
C MET A 410 -6.81 19.94 6.71
N ARG A 411 -7.07 19.79 7.99
CA ARG A 411 -6.24 18.95 8.85
C ARG A 411 -6.44 17.47 8.53
N MET A 412 -5.33 16.75 8.31
CA MET A 412 -5.30 15.34 8.04
C MET A 412 -4.52 14.60 9.14
N TYR A 413 -4.96 13.38 9.47
CA TYR A 413 -4.24 12.50 10.39
C TYR A 413 -3.37 11.52 9.59
N ALA A 414 -2.05 11.53 9.83
CA ALA A 414 -1.12 10.61 9.19
C ALA A 414 -1.35 9.17 9.67
N ARG A 415 -1.63 8.25 8.76
CA ARG A 415 -1.75 6.80 9.02
C ARG A 415 -0.91 5.94 8.07
N GLY A 416 -0.18 6.56 7.16
CA GLY A 416 0.66 5.89 6.15
C GLY A 416 1.95 5.26 6.72
N GLY A 417 2.18 5.34 8.03
CA GLY A 417 3.37 4.78 8.67
C GLY A 417 4.54 5.76 8.73
N GLU A 418 5.67 5.29 9.25
CA GLU A 418 6.92 6.03 9.32
C GLU A 418 7.66 5.93 7.98
N GLY A 419 8.48 6.91 7.68
CA GLY A 419 9.36 6.94 6.52
C GLY A 419 10.65 7.71 6.81
N PRO A 420 11.56 7.81 5.85
CA PRO A 420 12.72 8.68 5.97
C PRO A 420 12.28 10.14 6.11
N GLU A 421 13.13 10.94 6.72
CA GLU A 421 12.92 12.38 6.80
C GLU A 421 12.95 13.00 5.40
N VAL A 422 12.15 14.06 5.21
CA VAL A 422 12.19 14.84 3.97
C VAL A 422 13.48 15.66 3.95
N THR A 423 14.31 15.44 2.94
CA THR A 423 15.59 16.13 2.77
C THR A 423 15.42 17.34 1.86
N TYR A 424 16.03 18.46 2.23
CA TYR A 424 16.08 19.67 1.43
C TYR A 424 17.51 19.89 0.96
N VAL A 425 17.68 19.99 -0.35
CA VAL A 425 18.98 20.26 -0.99
C VAL A 425 18.90 21.65 -1.62
N GLU A 426 19.80 22.54 -1.22
CA GLU A 426 19.91 23.89 -1.81
C GLU A 426 20.85 23.82 -3.02
N ALA A 427 20.36 24.27 -4.17
CA ALA A 427 21.13 24.34 -5.41
C ALA A 427 20.78 25.61 -6.18
N SER A 428 21.68 26.05 -7.05
CA SER A 428 21.34 27.11 -8.02
C SER A 428 20.32 26.58 -9.05
N ALA A 429 19.63 27.46 -9.77
CA ALA A 429 18.70 27.04 -10.81
C ALA A 429 19.40 26.22 -11.91
N ASP A 430 20.65 26.57 -12.22
CA ASP A 430 21.45 25.90 -13.25
C ASP A 430 21.95 24.50 -12.79
N ASP A 431 22.17 24.31 -11.49
CA ASP A 431 22.70 23.07 -10.91
C ASP A 431 21.55 22.18 -10.35
N ALA A 432 20.31 22.61 -10.41
CA ALA A 432 19.20 21.93 -9.72
C ALA A 432 18.94 20.51 -10.25
N LEU A 433 19.11 20.30 -11.56
CA LEU A 433 18.93 18.98 -12.16
C LEU A 433 20.08 18.03 -11.81
N ASP A 434 21.32 18.49 -11.85
CA ASP A 434 22.47 17.71 -11.43
C ASP A 434 22.38 17.34 -9.94
N ALA A 435 21.98 18.30 -9.09
CA ALA A 435 21.76 18.03 -7.68
C ALA A 435 20.61 17.04 -7.42
N ALA A 436 19.58 17.03 -8.26
CA ALA A 436 18.51 16.02 -8.19
C ALA A 436 18.98 14.65 -8.65
N ASP A 437 19.75 14.57 -9.73
CA ASP A 437 20.33 13.34 -10.27
C ASP A 437 21.27 12.68 -9.24
N ASP A 438 22.11 13.47 -8.56
CA ASP A 438 22.98 13.02 -7.47
C ASP A 438 22.22 12.37 -6.29
N GLN A 439 20.93 12.71 -6.08
CA GLN A 439 20.11 12.07 -5.05
C GLN A 439 19.52 10.72 -5.50
N ILE A 440 19.58 10.42 -6.79
CA ILE A 440 19.04 9.18 -7.36
C ILE A 440 19.99 8.01 -7.13
N ASP A 441 21.29 8.21 -7.25
CA ASP A 441 22.30 7.15 -7.08
C ASP A 441 22.14 6.39 -5.76
N PRO A 442 22.04 7.04 -4.59
CA PRO A 442 21.82 6.34 -3.33
C PRO A 442 20.53 5.51 -3.29
N LEU A 443 19.48 5.98 -3.98
CA LEU A 443 18.22 5.23 -4.03
C LEU A 443 18.38 3.95 -4.85
N LEU A 444 19.08 4.01 -5.97
CA LEU A 444 19.36 2.83 -6.81
C LEU A 444 20.29 1.84 -6.09
N GLU A 445 21.27 2.33 -5.32
CA GLU A 445 22.15 1.49 -4.49
C GLU A 445 21.36 0.80 -3.36
N ASP A 446 20.33 1.45 -2.80
CA ASP A 446 19.41 0.88 -1.81
C ASP A 446 18.39 -0.10 -2.43
N GLY A 447 18.41 -0.29 -3.76
CA GLY A 447 17.62 -1.28 -4.46
C GLY A 447 16.29 -0.76 -5.03
N TRP A 448 16.05 0.56 -5.02
CA TRP A 448 14.92 1.15 -5.74
C TRP A 448 15.09 0.94 -7.24
N ARG A 449 13.97 0.70 -7.93
CA ARG A 449 14.00 0.60 -9.40
C ARG A 449 13.72 1.97 -10.01
N PRO A 450 14.23 2.26 -11.22
CA PRO A 450 13.95 3.53 -11.89
C PRO A 450 12.44 3.87 -11.97
N GLU A 451 11.60 2.85 -12.15
CA GLU A 451 10.13 3.02 -12.18
C GLU A 451 9.49 3.40 -10.84
N ASP A 452 10.21 3.27 -9.74
CA ASP A 452 9.75 3.63 -8.39
C ASP A 452 10.19 5.05 -7.98
N VAL A 453 11.01 5.72 -8.82
CA VAL A 453 11.53 7.07 -8.58
C VAL A 453 10.92 8.05 -9.57
N ALA A 454 10.45 9.20 -9.09
CA ALA A 454 9.88 10.24 -9.93
C ALA A 454 10.55 11.59 -9.66
N LEU A 455 11.04 12.24 -10.73
CA LEU A 455 11.48 13.62 -10.69
C LEU A 455 10.31 14.55 -11.07
N LEU A 456 9.94 15.43 -10.16
CA LEU A 456 8.86 16.39 -10.36
C LEU A 456 9.43 17.81 -10.40
N THR A 457 9.00 18.60 -11.38
CA THR A 457 9.37 20.00 -11.51
C THR A 457 8.14 20.91 -11.47
N THR A 458 8.33 22.17 -11.07
CA THR A 458 7.29 23.18 -11.08
C THR A 458 7.33 23.97 -12.40
N GLY A 459 6.18 24.21 -13.03
CA GLY A 459 6.08 24.99 -14.25
C GLY A 459 6.32 24.22 -15.55
N ALA A 460 6.76 24.92 -16.59
CA ALA A 460 7.11 24.30 -17.88
C ALA A 460 8.42 23.52 -17.74
N ARG A 461 8.60 22.49 -18.58
CA ARG A 461 9.84 21.73 -18.62
C ARG A 461 11.03 22.66 -18.84
N HIS A 462 12.03 22.53 -17.98
CA HIS A 462 13.30 23.23 -18.18
C HIS A 462 13.97 22.74 -19.48
N PRO A 463 14.62 23.60 -20.28
CA PRO A 463 15.30 23.18 -21.52
C PRO A 463 16.29 22.02 -21.30
N GLU A 464 17.02 22.03 -20.20
CA GLU A 464 17.94 20.94 -19.82
C GLU A 464 17.20 19.65 -19.47
N GLN A 465 16.04 19.72 -18.84
CA GLN A 465 15.19 18.54 -18.58
C GLN A 465 14.74 17.90 -19.90
N VAL A 466 14.45 18.69 -20.92
CA VAL A 466 14.13 18.18 -22.25
C VAL A 466 15.35 17.51 -22.87
N SER A 467 16.54 18.12 -22.71
CA SER A 467 17.80 17.54 -23.20
C SER A 467 18.17 16.24 -22.48
N LEU A 468 17.96 16.18 -21.16
CA LEU A 468 18.18 14.96 -20.35
C LEU A 468 17.18 13.86 -20.68
N GLN A 469 15.95 14.18 -21.09
CA GLN A 469 15.01 13.17 -21.59
C GLN A 469 15.47 12.50 -22.88
N GLU A 470 16.25 13.19 -23.69
CA GLU A 470 16.81 12.69 -24.95
C GLU A 470 18.18 12.06 -24.77
N SER A 471 18.80 12.19 -23.60
CA SER A 471 20.09 11.61 -23.21
C SER A 471 19.87 10.51 -22.15
N GLU A 472 20.87 9.69 -21.94
CA GLU A 472 20.86 8.72 -20.84
C GLU A 472 21.28 9.43 -19.54
N GLY A 473 20.31 9.80 -18.68
CA GLY A 473 20.54 10.21 -17.29
C GLY A 473 20.68 9.00 -16.37
N GLN A 474 20.78 9.21 -15.05
CA GLN A 474 20.90 8.15 -14.05
C GLN A 474 19.74 7.14 -14.08
N LEU A 475 18.54 7.61 -14.38
CA LEU A 475 17.35 6.76 -14.54
C LEU A 475 17.17 6.28 -15.99
N GLY A 476 18.11 6.53 -16.88
CA GLY A 476 18.03 6.20 -18.28
C GLY A 476 17.08 7.13 -19.02
N TYR A 477 15.84 6.79 -19.14
CA TYR A 477 14.85 7.57 -19.88
C TYR A 477 13.83 8.22 -18.91
N TRP A 478 13.75 9.55 -18.91
CA TRP A 478 12.81 10.33 -18.08
C TRP A 478 11.40 10.42 -18.67
#